data_57e3bebd72ad721fce1690a04c25c986
#
_entry.id   57e3bebd72ad721fce1690a04c25c986
#
_cell.length_a   1.000
_cell.length_b   1.000
_cell.length_c   1.000
_cell.angle_alpha   90.00
_cell.angle_beta   90.00
_cell.angle_gamma   90.00
#
_symmetry.space_group_name_H-M   'P 1'
#
loop_
_entity.id
_entity.type
_entity.pdbx_description
1 polymer ?
#
loop_
_entity_poly.entity_id
_entity_poly.type
_entity_poly.pdbx_seq_one_letter_code
_entity_poly.pdbx_strand_id
1 'polypeptide(L)'
;MYTKKKIFKIVSCKIVCLSTLIFALILTSSAQGKIFKIEDIEISEPFDKTFNKEKVINKAFSAAFKELTLSVITTKDKQKINYTKLTEIKYLVESFEIKNETFLNKKYIAKFNVNFNKKKTLNF
;
A
#
# COMPACT_ATOMS: atom_id res chain seq x y z
N MET A 1 -2.04 -11.63 60.04
CA MET A 1 -1.07 -11.97 58.96
C MET A 1 -1.75 -12.52 57.66
N TYR A 2 -2.96 -13.01 57.73
CA TYR A 2 -3.68 -13.62 56.59
C TYR A 2 -4.29 -12.63 55.62
N THR A 3 -4.69 -11.44 56.04
CA THR A 3 -5.41 -10.44 55.20
C THR A 3 -4.51 -9.76 54.17
N LYS A 4 -3.24 -9.50 54.48
CA LYS A 4 -2.30 -8.84 53.57
C LYS A 4 -1.96 -9.69 52.33
N LYS A 5 -1.84 -11.01 52.45
CA LYS A 5 -1.54 -11.91 51.34
C LYS A 5 -2.68 -12.02 50.33
N LYS A 6 -3.94 -11.94 50.80
CA LYS A 6 -5.13 -12.04 49.95
C LYS A 6 -5.32 -10.77 49.09
N ILE A 7 -5.06 -9.60 49.67
CA ILE A 7 -5.13 -8.30 48.96
C ILE A 7 -4.05 -8.21 47.88
N PHE A 8 -2.83 -8.66 48.16
CA PHE A 8 -1.72 -8.64 47.21
C PHE A 8 -1.98 -9.53 46.00
N LYS A 9 -2.59 -10.71 46.17
CA LYS A 9 -3.00 -11.59 45.05
C LYS A 9 -4.09 -10.97 44.17
N ILE A 10 -5.06 -10.28 44.77
CA ILE A 10 -6.18 -9.65 44.00
C ILE A 10 -5.69 -8.45 43.18
N VAL A 11 -4.81 -7.64 43.75
CA VAL A 11 -4.20 -6.49 43.09
C VAL A 11 -3.30 -6.94 41.94
N SER A 12 -2.48 -7.97 42.14
CA SER A 12 -1.61 -8.53 41.10
C SER A 12 -2.40 -9.10 39.94
N CYS A 13 -3.50 -9.81 40.19
CA CYS A 13 -4.36 -10.36 39.13
C CYS A 13 -5.04 -9.27 38.31
N LYS A 14 -5.53 -8.19 38.92
CA LYS A 14 -6.14 -7.05 38.21
C LYS A 14 -5.14 -6.28 37.34
N ILE A 15 -3.91 -6.11 37.79
CA ILE A 15 -2.84 -5.43 37.04
C ILE A 15 -2.46 -6.28 35.82
N VAL A 16 -2.33 -7.60 35.95
CA VAL A 16 -2.01 -8.51 34.86
C VAL A 16 -3.14 -8.53 33.81
N CYS A 17 -4.40 -8.58 34.23
CA CYS A 17 -5.55 -8.53 33.33
C CYS A 17 -5.63 -7.18 32.57
N LEU A 18 -5.31 -6.06 33.23
CA LEU A 18 -5.34 -4.74 32.61
C LEU A 18 -4.21 -4.60 31.56
N SER A 19 -3.01 -5.12 31.84
CA SER A 19 -1.88 -5.09 30.91
C SER A 19 -2.10 -5.96 29.67
N THR A 20 -2.74 -7.12 29.80
CA THR A 20 -3.10 -7.96 28.65
C THR A 20 -4.18 -7.34 27.77
N LEU A 21 -5.13 -6.61 28.35
CA LEU A 21 -6.16 -5.90 27.59
C LEU A 21 -5.58 -4.75 26.76
N ILE A 22 -4.63 -3.99 27.31
CA ILE A 22 -3.93 -2.90 26.61
C ILE A 22 -3.07 -3.45 25.48
N PHE A 23 -2.39 -4.57 25.68
CA PHE A 23 -1.56 -5.22 24.64
C PHE A 23 -2.40 -5.72 23.46
N ALA A 24 -3.62 -6.24 23.70
CA ALA A 24 -4.52 -6.68 22.65
C ALA A 24 -5.05 -5.54 21.77
N LEU A 25 -5.20 -4.33 22.31
CA LEU A 25 -5.66 -3.15 21.56
C LEU A 25 -4.60 -2.60 20.57
N ILE A 26 -3.32 -2.87 20.80
CA ILE A 26 -2.23 -2.37 19.92
C ILE A 26 -2.11 -3.20 18.64
N LEU A 27 -2.61 -4.44 18.60
CA LEU A 27 -2.46 -5.35 17.45
C LEU A 27 -3.48 -5.13 16.33
N THR A 28 -4.48 -4.26 16.50
CA THR A 28 -5.59 -4.12 15.53
C THR A 28 -5.41 -3.00 14.49
N SER A 29 -4.31 -2.26 14.51
CA SER A 29 -4.18 -1.01 13.73
C SER A 29 -3.56 -1.14 12.34
N SER A 30 -3.16 -2.33 11.86
CA SER A 30 -2.28 -2.40 10.67
C SER A 30 -2.91 -2.91 9.37
N ALA A 31 -4.18 -3.32 9.35
CA ALA A 31 -4.74 -4.03 8.19
C ALA A 31 -5.41 -3.16 7.11
N GLN A 32 -5.77 -1.91 7.39
CA GLN A 32 -6.57 -1.10 6.47
C GLN A 32 -5.77 -0.20 5.50
N GLY A 33 -4.45 -0.06 5.70
CA GLY A 33 -3.61 0.84 4.88
C GLY A 33 -3.09 0.24 3.57
N LYS A 34 -3.02 -1.09 3.45
CA LYS A 34 -2.30 -1.76 2.35
C LYS A 34 -3.04 -1.84 1.02
N ILE A 35 -4.36 -1.75 1.00
CA ILE A 35 -5.15 -1.95 -0.23
C ILE A 35 -4.88 -0.86 -1.28
N PHE A 36 -4.59 0.37 -0.85
CA PHE A 36 -4.34 1.51 -1.73
C PHE A 36 -2.86 1.78 -2.01
N LYS A 37 -1.97 0.90 -1.53
CA LYS A 37 -0.54 0.94 -1.81
C LYS A 37 -0.17 -0.29 -2.63
N ILE A 38 0.33 -0.07 -3.83
CA ILE A 38 0.86 -1.11 -4.71
C ILE A 38 2.37 -0.99 -4.70
N GLU A 39 3.05 -2.08 -4.39
CA GLU A 39 4.50 -2.12 -4.20
C GLU A 39 5.15 -3.00 -5.27
N ASP A 40 6.45 -2.76 -5.50
CA ASP A 40 7.33 -3.56 -6.33
C ASP A 40 6.91 -3.70 -7.81
N ILE A 41 6.21 -2.71 -8.36
CA ILE A 41 5.90 -2.64 -9.79
C ILE A 41 7.20 -2.45 -10.56
N GLU A 42 7.68 -3.49 -11.22
CA GLU A 42 8.88 -3.44 -12.04
C GLU A 42 8.58 -2.95 -13.45
N ILE A 43 9.30 -1.92 -13.88
CA ILE A 43 9.26 -1.39 -15.25
C ILE A 43 10.65 -1.51 -15.86
N SER A 44 10.70 -2.05 -17.07
CA SER A 44 11.92 -2.14 -17.88
C SER A 44 11.67 -1.47 -19.24
N GLU A 45 12.51 -0.49 -19.59
CA GLU A 45 12.42 0.27 -20.85
C GLU A 45 13.78 0.34 -21.54
N PRO A 46 13.83 0.41 -22.88
CA PRO A 46 15.06 0.72 -23.59
C PRO A 46 15.64 2.06 -23.12
N PHE A 47 16.95 2.09 -22.88
CA PHE A 47 17.68 3.30 -22.56
C PHE A 47 18.47 3.76 -23.78
N ASP A 48 17.81 4.53 -24.63
CA ASP A 48 18.35 5.09 -25.87
C ASP A 48 18.07 6.61 -25.94
N LYS A 49 18.33 7.21 -27.11
CA LYS A 49 18.12 8.66 -27.34
C LYS A 49 16.66 9.11 -27.17
N THR A 50 15.71 8.18 -27.21
CA THR A 50 14.26 8.43 -27.07
C THR A 50 13.76 8.15 -25.65
N PHE A 51 14.64 7.76 -24.73
CA PHE A 51 14.29 7.48 -23.35
C PHE A 51 13.65 8.68 -22.66
N ASN A 52 12.52 8.45 -22.05
CA ASN A 52 11.79 9.47 -21.29
C ASN A 52 11.33 8.89 -19.95
N LYS A 53 11.90 9.42 -18.86
CA LYS A 53 11.60 8.97 -17.50
C LYS A 53 10.13 9.20 -17.12
N GLU A 54 9.50 10.28 -17.59
CA GLU A 54 8.08 10.53 -17.34
C GLU A 54 7.20 9.43 -17.96
N LYS A 55 7.57 8.96 -19.17
CA LYS A 55 6.88 7.85 -19.83
C LYS A 55 6.96 6.55 -19.02
N VAL A 56 8.12 6.30 -18.38
CA VAL A 56 8.32 5.16 -17.47
C VAL A 56 7.42 5.27 -16.24
N ILE A 57 7.39 6.45 -15.60
CA ILE A 57 6.54 6.73 -14.44
C ILE A 57 5.06 6.54 -14.81
N ASN A 58 4.64 7.02 -15.96
CA ASN A 58 3.27 6.88 -16.46
C ASN A 58 2.88 5.40 -16.67
N LYS A 59 3.82 4.56 -17.15
CA LYS A 59 3.64 3.12 -17.25
C LYS A 59 3.49 2.47 -15.88
N ALA A 60 4.31 2.88 -14.90
CA ALA A 60 4.22 2.40 -13.53
C ALA A 60 2.86 2.73 -12.90
N PHE A 61 2.34 3.94 -13.09
CA PHE A 61 1.01 4.32 -12.59
C PHE A 61 -0.10 3.48 -13.22
N SER A 62 -0.03 3.25 -14.53
CA SER A 62 -1.02 2.43 -15.23
C SER A 62 -0.98 0.96 -14.78
N ALA A 63 0.21 0.40 -14.58
CA ALA A 63 0.39 -0.96 -14.08
C ALA A 63 -0.11 -1.10 -12.63
N ALA A 64 0.25 -0.16 -11.76
CA ALA A 64 -0.21 -0.12 -10.38
C ALA A 64 -1.73 0.04 -10.27
N PHE A 65 -2.33 0.90 -11.09
CA PHE A 65 -3.78 1.07 -11.14
C PHE A 65 -4.49 -0.21 -11.57
N LYS A 66 -3.96 -0.91 -12.57
CA LYS A 66 -4.50 -2.20 -13.00
C LYS A 66 -4.44 -3.24 -11.87
N GLU A 67 -3.35 -3.31 -11.13
CA GLU A 67 -3.20 -4.23 -10.00
C GLU A 67 -4.15 -3.88 -8.85
N LEU A 68 -4.25 -2.60 -8.50
CA LEU A 68 -5.22 -2.10 -7.52
C LEU A 68 -6.63 -2.54 -7.87
N THR A 69 -7.03 -2.34 -9.11
CA THR A 69 -8.39 -2.64 -9.57
C THR A 69 -8.68 -4.14 -9.58
N LEU A 70 -7.70 -4.97 -9.91
CA LEU A 70 -7.84 -6.44 -9.82
C LEU A 70 -8.05 -6.93 -8.39
N SER A 71 -7.50 -6.22 -7.40
CA SER A 71 -7.65 -6.57 -5.97
C SER A 71 -8.94 -6.08 -5.33
N VAL A 72 -9.57 -5.03 -5.87
CA VAL A 72 -10.70 -4.33 -5.24
C VAL A 72 -12.04 -4.56 -5.99
N ILE A 73 -11.99 -4.86 -7.28
CA ILE A 73 -13.19 -4.81 -8.13
C ILE A 73 -13.75 -6.17 -8.47
N THR A 74 -15.06 -6.32 -8.23
CA THR A 74 -15.86 -7.46 -8.66
C THR A 74 -16.01 -7.47 -10.19
N THR A 75 -16.24 -8.64 -10.78
CA THR A 75 -16.20 -8.93 -12.21
C THR A 75 -17.05 -8.01 -13.11
N LYS A 76 -18.05 -7.30 -12.57
CA LYS A 76 -18.98 -6.46 -13.34
C LYS A 76 -18.37 -5.12 -13.81
N ASP A 77 -17.39 -4.58 -13.10
CA ASP A 77 -16.83 -3.25 -13.38
C ASP A 77 -15.49 -3.28 -14.12
N LYS A 78 -15.00 -4.47 -14.49
CA LYS A 78 -13.71 -4.63 -15.20
C LYS A 78 -13.63 -3.88 -16.54
N GLN A 79 -14.75 -3.69 -17.23
CA GLN A 79 -14.74 -2.97 -18.51
C GLN A 79 -14.45 -1.48 -18.33
N LYS A 80 -14.99 -0.85 -17.29
CA LYS A 80 -14.75 0.58 -17.01
C LYS A 80 -13.26 0.89 -16.79
N ILE A 81 -12.54 -0.04 -16.19
CA ILE A 81 -11.11 0.08 -15.86
C ILE A 81 -10.24 0.15 -17.11
N ASN A 82 -10.56 -0.64 -18.13
CA ASN A 82 -9.79 -0.69 -19.38
C ASN A 82 -9.83 0.61 -20.17
N TYR A 83 -10.80 1.48 -19.91
CA TYR A 83 -10.99 2.77 -20.58
C TYR A 83 -10.57 3.97 -19.73
N THR A 84 -10.03 3.74 -18.51
CA THR A 84 -9.58 4.83 -17.64
C THR A 84 -8.38 5.55 -18.23
N LYS A 85 -8.50 6.86 -18.41
CA LYS A 85 -7.43 7.68 -18.99
C LYS A 85 -6.28 7.87 -18.01
N LEU A 86 -5.06 7.99 -18.52
CA LEU A 86 -3.87 8.24 -17.71
C LEU A 86 -4.00 9.47 -16.81
N THR A 87 -4.68 10.52 -17.27
CA THR A 87 -4.95 11.73 -16.47
C THR A 87 -5.79 11.45 -15.24
N GLU A 88 -6.76 10.56 -15.35
CA GLU A 88 -7.60 10.12 -14.25
C GLU A 88 -6.81 9.27 -13.25
N ILE A 89 -5.97 8.35 -13.76
CA ILE A 89 -5.07 7.55 -12.92
C ILE A 89 -4.13 8.46 -12.13
N LYS A 90 -3.49 9.43 -12.78
CA LYS A 90 -2.62 10.42 -12.12
C LYS A 90 -3.34 11.21 -11.03
N TYR A 91 -4.60 11.55 -11.23
CA TYR A 91 -5.41 12.24 -10.21
C TYR A 91 -5.65 11.39 -8.95
N LEU A 92 -5.69 10.06 -9.10
CA LEU A 92 -5.86 9.14 -7.99
C LEU A 92 -4.56 8.89 -7.22
N VAL A 93 -3.39 9.05 -7.86
CA VAL A 93 -2.08 8.87 -7.20
C VAL A 93 -1.85 9.98 -6.18
N GLU A 94 -1.54 9.59 -4.95
CA GLU A 94 -1.19 10.50 -3.85
C GLU A 94 0.32 10.72 -3.78
N SER A 95 1.09 9.63 -3.88
CA SER A 95 2.55 9.66 -3.89
C SER A 95 3.12 8.42 -4.57
N PHE A 96 4.38 8.47 -4.96
CA PHE A 96 5.11 7.31 -5.45
C PHE A 96 6.58 7.38 -5.07
N GLU A 97 7.23 6.22 -5.10
CA GLU A 97 8.65 6.06 -4.81
C GLU A 97 9.29 5.19 -5.90
N ILE A 98 10.48 5.54 -6.35
CA ILE A 98 11.29 4.74 -7.27
C ILE A 98 12.36 4.02 -6.47
N LYS A 99 12.41 2.70 -6.57
CA LYS A 99 13.39 1.84 -5.91
C LYS A 99 14.25 1.09 -6.92
N ASN A 100 15.47 0.74 -6.50
CA ASN A 100 16.35 -0.15 -7.28
C ASN A 100 16.53 0.30 -8.74
N GLU A 101 16.70 1.60 -8.95
CA GLU A 101 16.92 2.19 -10.27
C GLU A 101 18.28 1.72 -10.82
N THR A 102 18.27 1.06 -11.99
CA THR A 102 19.45 0.44 -12.59
C THR A 102 19.48 0.68 -14.09
N PHE A 103 20.70 0.87 -14.62
CA PHE A 103 20.96 0.96 -16.07
C PHE A 103 21.83 -0.22 -16.46
N LEU A 104 21.27 -1.20 -17.13
CA LEU A 104 21.97 -2.43 -17.50
C LEU A 104 21.60 -2.85 -18.93
N ASN A 105 22.60 -3.24 -19.75
CA ASN A 105 22.40 -3.76 -21.10
C ASN A 105 21.50 -2.88 -21.98
N LYS A 106 21.73 -1.55 -21.97
CA LYS A 106 20.91 -0.55 -22.68
C LYS A 106 19.45 -0.54 -22.27
N LYS A 107 19.15 -0.96 -21.04
CA LYS A 107 17.83 -0.89 -20.45
C LYS A 107 17.87 -0.11 -19.15
N TYR A 108 16.85 0.68 -18.93
CA TYR A 108 16.51 1.23 -17.65
C TYR A 108 15.56 0.28 -16.95
N ILE A 109 15.84 -0.11 -15.72
CA ILE A 109 15.02 -1.00 -14.90
C ILE A 109 14.83 -0.33 -13.55
N ALA A 110 13.59 -0.25 -13.09
CA ALA A 110 13.29 0.28 -11.77
C ALA A 110 12.03 -0.35 -11.19
N LYS A 111 11.93 -0.37 -9.85
CA LYS A 111 10.73 -0.76 -9.11
C LYS A 111 10.02 0.48 -8.59
N PHE A 112 8.71 0.47 -8.65
CA PHE A 112 7.86 1.55 -8.20
C PHE A 112 6.94 1.10 -7.09
N ASN A 113 6.84 1.90 -6.04
CA ASN A 113 5.76 1.83 -5.08
C ASN A 113 4.81 2.99 -5.35
N VAL A 114 3.54 2.72 -5.52
CA VAL A 114 2.53 3.74 -5.83
C VAL A 114 1.45 3.73 -4.75
N ASN A 115 1.23 4.88 -4.12
CA ASN A 115 0.16 5.08 -3.16
C ASN A 115 -0.99 5.82 -3.82
N PHE A 116 -2.17 5.25 -3.76
CA PHE A 116 -3.39 5.86 -4.24
C PHE A 116 -4.16 6.53 -3.10
N ASN A 117 -4.74 7.70 -3.38
CA ASN A 117 -5.59 8.38 -2.41
C ASN A 117 -6.88 7.60 -2.20
N LYS A 118 -7.04 7.05 -1.00
CA LYS A 118 -8.18 6.18 -0.64
C LYS A 118 -9.53 6.83 -0.94
N LYS A 119 -9.72 8.08 -0.52
CA LYS A 119 -11.00 8.80 -0.67
C LYS A 119 -11.34 9.02 -2.14
N LYS A 120 -10.38 9.47 -2.95
CA LYS A 120 -10.57 9.68 -4.39
C LYS A 120 -10.86 8.36 -5.11
N THR A 121 -10.13 7.30 -4.76
CA THR A 121 -10.25 5.99 -5.41
C THR A 121 -11.58 5.32 -5.11
N LEU A 122 -12.12 5.46 -3.89
CA LEU A 122 -13.42 4.91 -3.53
C LEU A 122 -14.61 5.66 -4.15
N ASN A 123 -14.41 6.93 -4.56
CA ASN A 123 -15.42 7.77 -5.18
C ASN A 123 -15.30 7.80 -6.72
N PHE A 124 -14.33 7.08 -7.28
CA PHE A 124 -14.06 6.97 -8.70
C PHE A 124 -14.93 5.89 -9.37
#